data_3bc022ec26991b40d824a5f517c58b52
#
_entry.id   3bc022ec26991b40d824a5f517c58b52
#
_cell.length_a   1.000
_cell.length_b   1.000
_cell.length_c   1.000
_cell.angle_alpha   90.00
_cell.angle_beta   90.00
_cell.angle_gamma   90.00
#
_symmetry.space_group_name_H-M   'P 1'
#
loop_
_entity.id
_entity.type
_entity.pdbx_description
1 polymer ?
#
loop_
_entity_poly.entity_id
_entity_poly.type
_entity_poly.pdbx_seq_one_letter_code
_entity_poly.pdbx_strand_id
1 'polypeptide(L)'
;LFPEAVVGFMNKCGQIRGVEAPLLTGLSLGFGNEAEKGPEGFHWKNVFASELTGPVLVKNPRLLEAVADAICTRRGISLPEERPSFPYAEAGYAITAEQLKLRAEARQ
;
A
#
# COMPACT_ATOMS: atom_id res chain seq x y z
N LEU A 1 5.05 4.87 -7.39
CA LEU A 1 3.85 4.49 -8.08
C LEU A 1 2.70 5.47 -7.82
N PHE A 2 2.53 5.90 -6.60
CA PHE A 2 1.57 6.90 -6.15
C PHE A 2 2.14 7.60 -4.91
N PRO A 3 1.75 8.88 -4.66
CA PRO A 3 2.44 9.72 -3.68
C PRO A 3 2.00 9.53 -2.23
N GLU A 4 0.93 8.78 -1.98
CA GLU A 4 0.40 8.62 -0.63
C GLU A 4 1.01 7.45 0.12
N ALA A 5 1.08 7.56 1.45
CA ALA A 5 1.50 6.48 2.31
C ALA A 5 0.48 5.33 2.29
N VAL A 6 0.97 4.10 2.29
CA VAL A 6 0.14 2.90 2.37
C VAL A 6 0.09 2.43 3.81
N VAL A 7 -1.12 2.12 4.27
CA VAL A 7 -1.36 1.58 5.62
C VAL A 7 -1.82 0.13 5.55
N GLY A 8 -1.45 -0.66 6.54
CA GLY A 8 -1.84 -2.06 6.61
C GLY A 8 -1.28 -2.76 7.83
N PHE A 9 -1.52 -4.06 7.91
CA PHE A 9 -0.97 -4.93 8.94
C PHE A 9 0.02 -5.91 8.34
N MET A 10 1.10 -6.15 9.07
CA MET A 10 2.07 -7.19 8.75
C MET A 10 1.98 -8.30 9.80
N ASN A 11 1.63 -9.51 9.35
CA ASN A 11 1.58 -10.69 10.18
C ASN A 11 2.15 -11.87 9.42
N LYS A 12 3.43 -12.13 9.64
CA LYS A 12 4.15 -13.20 8.95
C LYS A 12 5.25 -13.77 9.85
N CYS A 13 5.68 -14.99 9.58
CA CYS A 13 6.78 -15.66 10.27
C CYS A 13 8.02 -15.88 9.40
N GLY A 14 7.96 -15.52 8.12
CA GLY A 14 9.09 -15.63 7.18
C GLY A 14 9.62 -14.29 6.73
N GLN A 15 10.74 -14.32 6.02
CA GLN A 15 11.36 -13.15 5.42
C GLN A 15 11.55 -13.39 3.92
N ILE A 16 11.44 -12.31 3.14
CA ILE A 16 11.74 -12.33 1.71
C ILE A 16 13.00 -11.47 1.50
N ARG A 17 14.03 -12.07 0.93
CA ARG A 17 15.32 -11.41 0.69
C ARG A 17 15.59 -11.28 -0.80
N GLY A 18 16.48 -10.35 -1.16
CA GLY A 18 16.94 -10.18 -2.53
C GLY A 18 15.93 -9.51 -3.45
N VAL A 19 14.97 -8.80 -2.94
CA VAL A 19 14.02 -8.03 -3.76
C VAL A 19 14.69 -6.74 -4.22
N GLU A 20 14.91 -6.61 -5.53
CA GLU A 20 15.54 -5.42 -6.13
C GLU A 20 14.53 -4.30 -6.42
N ALA A 21 13.28 -4.64 -6.67
CA ALA A 21 12.22 -3.69 -6.99
C ALA A 21 11.06 -3.79 -5.98
N PRO A 22 11.18 -3.17 -4.81
CA PRO A 22 10.11 -3.20 -3.81
C PRO A 22 8.90 -2.38 -4.24
N LEU A 23 7.73 -2.76 -3.78
CA LEU A 23 6.50 -2.01 -3.99
C LEU A 23 6.44 -0.75 -3.13
N LEU A 24 6.82 -0.87 -1.88
CA LEU A 24 6.77 0.21 -0.90
C LEU A 24 8.16 0.46 -0.31
N THR A 25 8.49 1.72 -0.12
CA THR A 25 9.75 2.18 0.48
C THR A 25 9.48 3.20 1.58
N GLY A 26 10.49 3.50 2.38
CA GLY A 26 10.36 4.55 3.38
C GLY A 26 9.38 4.23 4.51
N LEU A 27 9.38 3.00 5.03
CA LEU A 27 8.51 2.61 6.13
C LEU A 27 8.74 3.50 7.36
N SER A 28 7.66 4.13 7.83
CA SER A 28 7.68 4.95 9.05
C SER A 28 7.47 4.10 10.30
N LEU A 29 6.71 3.02 10.18
CA LEU A 29 6.35 2.14 11.29
C LEU A 29 6.29 0.70 10.78
N GLY A 30 6.69 -0.26 11.64
CA GLY A 30 6.64 -1.67 11.33
C GLY A 30 7.88 -2.19 10.60
N PHE A 31 7.72 -3.28 9.87
CA PHE A 31 8.77 -3.95 9.11
C PHE A 31 8.26 -4.35 7.72
N GLY A 32 9.18 -4.66 6.82
CA GLY A 32 8.87 -5.00 5.42
C GLY A 32 9.17 -6.45 5.06
N ASN A 33 9.83 -6.66 3.93
CA ASN A 33 10.20 -7.98 3.45
C ASN A 33 11.09 -8.75 4.43
N GLU A 34 11.94 -8.03 5.14
CA GLU A 34 12.81 -8.57 6.18
C GLU A 34 12.35 -8.10 7.57
N ALA A 35 12.91 -8.71 8.62
CA ALA A 35 12.51 -8.45 10.00
C ALA A 35 12.80 -7.01 10.46
N GLU A 36 13.73 -6.35 9.81
CA GLU A 36 14.10 -4.97 10.13
C GLU A 36 13.29 -3.98 9.29
N LYS A 37 13.32 -2.72 9.71
CA LYS A 37 12.69 -1.63 8.98
C LYS A 37 13.33 -1.47 7.60
N GLY A 38 12.55 -1.67 6.57
CA GLY A 38 13.05 -1.64 5.20
C GLY A 38 11.92 -1.69 4.18
N PRO A 39 12.24 -1.92 2.90
CA PRO A 39 11.24 -1.98 1.84
C PRO A 39 10.30 -3.17 1.99
N GLU A 40 9.11 -3.04 1.43
CA GLU A 40 8.06 -4.06 1.46
C GLU A 40 7.56 -4.36 0.05
N GLY A 41 7.24 -5.64 -0.17
CA GLY A 41 6.60 -6.09 -1.38
C GLY A 41 7.52 -6.15 -2.58
N PHE A 42 6.91 -6.29 -3.73
CA PHE A 42 7.60 -6.39 -5.03
C PHE A 42 6.75 -5.75 -6.10
N HIS A 43 7.38 -5.02 -7.00
CA HIS A 43 6.71 -4.41 -8.16
C HIS A 43 7.53 -4.63 -9.42
N TRP A 44 6.93 -5.28 -10.41
CA TRP A 44 7.53 -5.46 -11.72
C TRP A 44 6.45 -5.37 -12.80
N LYS A 45 6.54 -4.35 -13.66
CA LYS A 45 5.53 -4.08 -14.69
C LYS A 45 4.12 -4.00 -14.06
N ASN A 46 3.22 -4.90 -14.41
CA ASN A 46 1.86 -4.98 -13.88
C ASN A 46 1.71 -6.02 -12.75
N VAL A 47 2.82 -6.48 -12.17
CA VAL A 47 2.82 -7.37 -11.01
C VAL A 47 3.05 -6.52 -9.75
N PHE A 48 2.09 -6.56 -8.84
CA PHE A 48 2.13 -5.90 -7.55
C PHE A 48 1.98 -6.96 -6.48
N ALA A 49 2.95 -7.09 -5.62
CA ALA A 49 2.92 -8.07 -4.54
C ALA A 49 3.20 -7.37 -3.20
N SER A 50 2.41 -7.70 -2.22
CA SER A 50 2.53 -7.19 -0.86
C SER A 50 2.09 -8.25 0.14
N GLU A 51 2.73 -8.28 1.29
CA GLU A 51 2.31 -9.10 2.42
C GLU A 51 1.45 -8.33 3.43
N LEU A 52 1.13 -7.08 3.12
CA LEU A 52 0.19 -6.30 3.92
C LEU A 52 -1.20 -6.90 3.87
N THR A 53 -1.82 -7.00 5.01
CA THR A 53 -3.17 -7.56 5.19
C THR A 53 -4.16 -6.54 5.70
N GLY A 54 -5.40 -6.96 5.81
CA GLY A 54 -6.43 -6.27 6.50
C GLY A 54 -7.36 -5.30 5.81
N PRO A 55 -8.06 -5.64 4.74
CA PRO A 55 -7.68 -5.85 3.35
C PRO A 55 -6.99 -4.61 2.75
N VAL A 56 -5.85 -4.78 2.15
CA VAL A 56 -4.97 -3.68 1.75
C VAL A 56 -5.61 -2.69 0.77
N LEU A 57 -6.36 -3.16 -0.19
CA LEU A 57 -6.98 -2.27 -1.19
C LEU A 57 -8.12 -1.44 -0.60
N VAL A 58 -8.92 -2.02 0.30
CA VAL A 58 -10.00 -1.30 0.98
C VAL A 58 -9.46 -0.22 1.91
N LYS A 59 -8.34 -0.52 2.57
CA LYS A 59 -7.68 0.41 3.50
C LYS A 59 -6.92 1.54 2.81
N ASN A 60 -6.66 1.40 1.52
CA ASN A 60 -5.85 2.35 0.75
C ASN A 60 -6.56 2.73 -0.56
N PRO A 61 -7.52 3.66 -0.54
CA PRO A 61 -8.31 4.01 -1.72
C PRO A 61 -7.46 4.45 -2.92
N ARG A 62 -6.36 5.17 -2.70
CA ARG A 62 -5.47 5.59 -3.78
C ARG A 62 -4.70 4.41 -4.40
N LEU A 63 -4.33 3.43 -3.58
CA LEU A 63 -3.73 2.19 -4.09
C LEU A 63 -4.75 1.41 -4.94
N LEU A 64 -5.99 1.33 -4.49
CA LEU A 64 -7.07 0.71 -5.25
C LEU A 64 -7.24 1.38 -6.62
N GLU A 65 -7.27 2.70 -6.66
CA GLU A 65 -7.34 3.44 -7.93
C GLU A 65 -6.15 3.15 -8.84
N ALA A 66 -4.93 3.18 -8.30
CA ALA A 66 -3.72 2.91 -9.06
C ALA A 66 -3.73 1.50 -9.69
N VAL A 67 -4.19 0.51 -8.95
CA VAL A 67 -4.33 -0.87 -9.45
C VAL A 67 -5.42 -0.96 -10.52
N ALA A 68 -6.56 -0.33 -10.29
CA ALA A 68 -7.65 -0.30 -11.27
C ALA A 68 -7.22 0.39 -12.58
N ASP A 69 -6.51 1.51 -12.47
CA ASP A 69 -5.96 2.23 -13.61
C ASP A 69 -4.97 1.37 -14.42
N ALA A 70 -4.10 0.66 -13.72
CA ALA A 70 -3.15 -0.26 -14.36
C ALA A 70 -3.86 -1.38 -15.12
N ILE A 71 -4.93 -1.94 -14.56
CA ILE A 71 -5.75 -2.97 -15.20
C ILE A 71 -6.43 -2.39 -16.45
N CYS A 72 -7.08 -1.25 -16.33
CA CYS A 72 -7.77 -0.60 -17.46
C CYS A 72 -6.80 -0.26 -18.58
N THR A 73 -5.65 0.32 -18.26
CA THR A 73 -4.60 0.64 -19.23
C THR A 73 -4.11 -0.63 -19.94
N ARG A 74 -3.86 -1.69 -19.22
CA ARG A 74 -3.40 -2.97 -19.76
C ARG A 74 -4.44 -3.61 -20.70
N ARG A 75 -5.72 -3.45 -20.39
CA ARG A 75 -6.84 -3.98 -21.17
C ARG A 75 -7.30 -3.06 -22.28
N GLY A 76 -6.75 -1.86 -22.40
CA GLY A 76 -7.19 -0.86 -23.38
C GLY A 76 -8.59 -0.31 -23.11
N ILE A 77 -9.02 -0.35 -21.85
CA ILE A 77 -10.33 0.17 -21.42
C ILE A 77 -10.16 1.64 -21.05
N SER A 78 -11.03 2.50 -21.60
CA SER A 78 -11.05 3.92 -21.23
C SER A 78 -11.54 4.09 -19.80
N LEU A 79 -10.81 4.90 -19.03
CA LEU A 79 -11.20 5.24 -17.67
C LEU A 79 -12.42 6.18 -17.70
N PRO A 80 -13.38 6.01 -16.79
CA PRO A 80 -14.52 6.93 -16.67
C PRO A 80 -14.03 8.31 -16.25
N GLU A 81 -14.68 9.37 -16.75
CA GLU A 81 -14.39 10.75 -16.33
C GLU A 81 -14.71 10.93 -14.86
N GLU A 82 -15.83 10.38 -14.42
CA GLU A 82 -16.26 10.41 -13.02
C GLU A 82 -15.85 9.11 -12.33
N ARG A 83 -15.02 9.25 -11.28
CA ARG A 83 -14.53 8.11 -10.48
C ARG A 83 -15.52 7.78 -9.37
N PRO A 84 -15.72 6.48 -9.04
CA PRO A 84 -16.52 6.12 -7.88
C PRO A 84 -15.92 6.68 -6.60
N SER A 85 -16.79 7.11 -5.69
CA SER A 85 -16.40 7.65 -4.38
C SER A 85 -16.65 6.62 -3.30
N PHE A 86 -15.69 6.48 -2.39
CA PHE A 86 -15.75 5.56 -1.25
C PHE A 86 -15.54 6.34 0.06
N PRO A 87 -16.52 7.14 0.52
CA PRO A 87 -16.31 8.06 1.64
C PRO A 87 -15.92 7.35 2.95
N TYR A 88 -16.44 6.17 3.21
CA TYR A 88 -16.06 5.40 4.41
C TYR A 88 -14.63 4.84 4.32
N ALA A 89 -14.20 4.41 3.16
CA ALA A 89 -12.82 3.98 2.96
C ALA A 89 -11.84 5.15 3.08
N GLU A 90 -12.19 6.31 2.55
CA GLU A 90 -11.40 7.56 2.70
C GLU A 90 -11.29 7.98 4.17
N ALA A 91 -12.40 7.97 4.91
CA ALA A 91 -12.40 8.29 6.33
C ALA A 91 -11.58 7.28 7.14
N GLY A 92 -11.73 5.99 6.85
CA GLY A 92 -10.96 4.93 7.50
C GLY A 92 -9.46 5.04 7.25
N TYR A 93 -9.07 5.36 6.02
CA TYR A 93 -7.67 5.62 5.68
C TYR A 93 -7.11 6.80 6.49
N ALA A 94 -7.81 7.93 6.50
CA ALA A 94 -7.35 9.14 7.20
C ALA A 94 -7.14 8.88 8.69
N ILE A 95 -8.10 8.23 9.35
CA ILE A 95 -8.00 7.89 10.77
C ILE A 95 -6.83 6.93 11.03
N THR A 96 -6.69 5.88 10.22
CA THR A 96 -5.62 4.89 10.38
C THR A 96 -4.24 5.54 10.18
N ALA A 97 -4.08 6.35 9.13
CA ALA A 97 -2.83 7.03 8.84
C ALA A 97 -2.42 7.98 9.97
N GLU A 98 -3.36 8.75 10.52
CA GLU A 98 -3.12 9.63 11.66
C GLU A 98 -2.68 8.86 12.91
N GLN A 99 -3.38 7.78 13.26
CA GLN A 99 -3.05 6.98 14.43
C GLN A 99 -1.68 6.30 14.29
N LEU A 100 -1.33 5.81 13.11
CA LEU A 100 -0.02 5.22 12.87
C LEU A 100 1.10 6.27 12.92
N LYS A 101 0.84 7.48 12.42
CA LYS A 101 1.78 8.61 12.52
C LYS A 101 2.08 8.95 13.98
N LEU A 102 1.05 9.10 14.80
CA LEU A 102 1.20 9.37 16.24
C LEU A 102 2.01 8.26 16.94
N ARG A 103 1.78 7.00 16.60
CA ARG A 103 2.57 5.89 17.15
C ARG A 103 4.03 5.91 16.71
N ALA A 104 4.29 6.27 15.47
CA ALA A 104 5.66 6.39 14.96
C ALA A 104 6.42 7.52 15.66
N GLU A 105 5.77 8.67 15.88
CA GLU A 105 6.33 9.80 16.61
C GLU A 105 6.61 9.47 18.08
N ALA A 106 5.71 8.73 18.73
CA ALA A 106 5.88 8.33 20.12
C ALA A 106 7.04 7.33 20.36
N ARG A 107 7.54 6.67 19.30
CA ARG A 107 8.66 5.72 19.38
C ARG A 107 10.03 6.36 19.11
N GLN A 108 10.04 7.62 18.75
CA GLN A 108 11.29 8.39 18.55
C GLN A 108 11.85 8.96 19.92
#